data_5266228a0fb9b265cc01bd48f710baf6
#
_entry.id   5266228a0fb9b265cc01bd48f710baf6
#
_cell.length_a   1.000
_cell.length_b   1.000
_cell.length_c   1.000
_cell.angle_alpha   90.00
_cell.angle_beta   90.00
_cell.angle_gamma   90.00
#
_symmetry.space_group_name_H-M   'P 1'
#
loop_
_entity.id
_entity.type
_entity.pdbx_description
1 polymer ?
#
loop_
_entity_poly.entity_id
_entity_poly.type
_entity_poly.pdbx_seq_one_letter_code
_entity_poly.pdbx_strand_id
1 'polypeptide(L)'
;MKLSVLIPVYNRRAALAQCLGALARQTLGRDEFEVIVCDDGSDDQPEALGAAFGSALDLRFVRQPHANRAAALNTGFHVARGDVVLFTDSDMVPTPALLEKHRDFHRRDPRPQAAMLGHMDWYPALPLTRFMRYIVSDSAWQFGYRALADGAPATWGYFYGGNSSVKREFLAANGRHDESFARAEDVELGYRLSQAGMELVYDASAVNYHNHFVTVRDFARRNQNVGRALVQFAARHPELTGHLPIFAGAVLARETERSGLSIDGLIAQAEAVERLELAPAQEAEIVRLYEMLLSFALGQGVREALQADFEGAPARVTVIVPTGRLDEPLATPLRDRLLALERGGYEFFLFQAGRDGIALDPTTSLGPEVLQACRAAAVRARGKYLCFAHRADLDDGRLARLEAAIAGEPEAGMVSERLAAGRDALAIPRPLFFECGGFAQASGDAAFGWRLGDRLRSLGYRPRELAATVPPGGSLAG
;
A
#
# COMPACT_ATOMS: atom_id res chain seq x y z
N MET A 1 24.23 -1.32 -26.34
CA MET A 1 23.14 -1.33 -25.32
C MET A 1 22.20 -0.22 -25.67
N LYS A 2 20.97 -0.55 -26.03
CA LYS A 2 19.92 0.39 -26.44
C LYS A 2 18.93 0.56 -25.29
N LEU A 3 18.43 1.78 -25.09
CA LEU A 3 17.36 2.07 -24.12
C LEU A 3 15.99 2.05 -24.79
N SER A 4 14.96 1.56 -24.09
CA SER A 4 13.55 1.81 -24.39
C SER A 4 12.97 2.72 -23.31
N VAL A 5 12.60 3.94 -23.69
CA VAL A 5 11.96 4.91 -22.80
C VAL A 5 10.45 4.71 -22.88
N LEU A 6 9.81 4.26 -21.80
CA LEU A 6 8.37 4.04 -21.74
C LEU A 6 7.69 5.24 -21.07
N ILE A 7 6.71 5.85 -21.76
CA ILE A 7 6.00 7.05 -21.32
C ILE A 7 4.49 6.78 -21.34
N PRO A 8 3.85 6.51 -20.19
CA PRO A 8 2.40 6.40 -20.14
C PRO A 8 1.77 7.78 -20.29
N VAL A 9 0.68 7.87 -21.05
CA VAL A 9 -0.07 9.11 -21.24
C VAL A 9 -1.58 8.85 -21.26
N TYR A 10 -2.33 9.73 -20.61
CA TYR A 10 -3.78 9.81 -20.71
C TYR A 10 -4.22 11.27 -20.62
N ASN A 11 -4.76 11.82 -21.73
CA ASN A 11 -5.26 13.19 -21.83
C ASN A 11 -4.25 14.27 -21.38
N ARG A 12 -2.96 14.11 -21.75
CA ARG A 12 -1.85 15.02 -21.35
C ARG A 12 -0.94 15.37 -22.54
N ARG A 13 -1.50 15.54 -23.73
CA ARG A 13 -0.74 15.84 -24.96
C ARG A 13 0.22 17.03 -24.81
N ALA A 14 -0.21 18.11 -24.15
CA ALA A 14 0.62 19.31 -23.98
C ALA A 14 1.86 19.04 -23.11
N ALA A 15 1.71 18.30 -22.01
CA ALA A 15 2.84 17.88 -21.16
C ALA A 15 3.76 16.91 -21.90
N LEU A 16 3.19 15.93 -22.61
CA LEU A 16 3.94 15.00 -23.45
C LEU A 16 4.78 15.71 -24.50
N ALA A 17 4.27 16.77 -25.13
CA ALA A 17 5.03 17.55 -26.11
C ALA A 17 6.31 18.17 -25.51
N GLN A 18 6.25 18.62 -24.25
CA GLN A 18 7.43 19.15 -23.53
C GLN A 18 8.42 18.03 -23.19
N CYS A 19 7.93 16.88 -22.75
CA CYS A 19 8.73 15.69 -22.48
C CYS A 19 9.47 15.23 -23.75
N LEU A 20 8.75 15.04 -24.85
CA LEU A 20 9.34 14.66 -26.16
C LEU A 20 10.35 15.71 -26.67
N GLY A 21 10.06 17.01 -26.48
CA GLY A 21 10.98 18.09 -26.80
C GLY A 21 12.29 18.02 -26.00
N ALA A 22 12.24 17.61 -24.74
CA ALA A 22 13.43 17.39 -23.91
C ALA A 22 14.18 16.11 -24.30
N LEU A 23 13.47 15.03 -24.64
CA LEU A 23 14.06 13.80 -25.16
C LEU A 23 14.75 14.00 -26.51
N ALA A 24 14.23 14.87 -27.39
CA ALA A 24 14.86 15.21 -28.66
C ALA A 24 16.18 15.99 -28.51
N ARG A 25 16.46 16.50 -27.30
CA ARG A 25 17.72 17.23 -26.98
C ARG A 25 18.70 16.41 -26.11
N GLN A 26 18.51 15.11 -26.03
CA GLN A 26 19.42 14.25 -25.28
C GLN A 26 20.80 14.20 -25.94
N THR A 27 21.86 14.10 -25.11
CA THR A 27 23.24 13.89 -25.58
C THR A 27 23.46 12.51 -26.18
N LEU A 28 22.62 11.55 -25.79
CA LEU A 28 22.64 10.19 -26.34
C LEU A 28 22.13 10.19 -27.79
N GLY A 29 22.85 9.49 -28.66
CA GLY A 29 22.50 9.39 -30.09
C GLY A 29 21.13 8.72 -30.29
N ARG A 30 20.39 9.22 -31.29
CA ARG A 30 19.05 8.74 -31.63
C ARG A 30 18.94 7.23 -31.84
N ASP A 31 19.96 6.60 -32.35
CA ASP A 31 20.05 5.16 -32.63
C ASP A 31 20.31 4.32 -31.36
N GLU A 32 20.74 4.95 -30.26
CA GLU A 32 21.01 4.29 -28.99
C GLU A 32 19.78 4.21 -28.08
N PHE A 33 18.65 4.85 -28.42
CA PHE A 33 17.40 4.71 -27.67
C PHE A 33 16.18 4.75 -28.59
N GLU A 34 15.05 4.29 -28.09
CA GLU A 34 13.71 4.47 -28.66
C GLU A 34 12.78 5.06 -27.61
N VAL A 35 11.77 5.77 -28.05
CA VAL A 35 10.73 6.34 -27.20
C VAL A 35 9.40 5.66 -27.54
N ILE A 36 8.76 5.08 -26.56
CA ILE A 36 7.47 4.41 -26.70
C ILE A 36 6.45 5.15 -25.84
N VAL A 37 5.57 5.86 -26.50
CA VAL A 37 4.42 6.52 -25.85
C VAL A 37 3.30 5.51 -25.71
N CYS A 38 2.95 5.19 -24.45
CA CYS A 38 1.93 4.21 -24.08
C CYS A 38 0.62 4.96 -23.82
N ASP A 39 -0.20 5.13 -24.88
CA ASP A 39 -1.46 5.89 -24.81
C ASP A 39 -2.59 5.02 -24.21
N ASP A 40 -3.05 5.41 -23.04
CA ASP A 40 -4.14 4.74 -22.31
C ASP A 40 -5.54 5.20 -22.77
N GLY A 41 -5.72 5.38 -24.07
CA GLY A 41 -7.02 5.71 -24.66
C GLY A 41 -7.37 7.20 -24.59
N SER A 42 -6.38 8.09 -24.78
CA SER A 42 -6.59 9.55 -24.74
C SER A 42 -7.54 10.06 -25.83
N ASP A 43 -8.29 11.11 -25.49
CA ASP A 43 -9.16 11.84 -26.45
C ASP A 43 -8.44 13.03 -27.10
N ASP A 44 -7.31 13.48 -26.54
CA ASP A 44 -6.55 14.65 -26.98
C ASP A 44 -5.52 14.36 -28.11
N GLN A 45 -5.57 13.14 -28.69
CA GLN A 45 -4.77 12.72 -29.85
C GLN A 45 -3.25 12.92 -29.68
N PRO A 46 -2.60 12.29 -28.67
CA PRO A 46 -1.17 12.44 -28.45
C PRO A 46 -0.32 11.95 -29.62
N GLU A 47 -0.81 11.02 -30.44
CA GLU A 47 -0.14 10.48 -31.64
C GLU A 47 0.13 11.55 -32.70
N ALA A 48 -0.62 12.65 -32.73
CA ALA A 48 -0.36 13.77 -33.63
C ALA A 48 1.01 14.44 -33.41
N LEU A 49 1.63 14.23 -32.23
CA LEU A 49 2.99 14.67 -31.93
C LEU A 49 4.05 13.90 -32.76
N GLY A 50 3.69 12.75 -33.32
CA GLY A 50 4.57 11.99 -34.23
C GLY A 50 5.09 12.80 -35.40
N ALA A 51 4.28 13.70 -35.97
CA ALA A 51 4.69 14.58 -37.08
C ALA A 51 5.78 15.57 -36.63
N ALA A 52 5.76 16.06 -35.40
CA ALA A 52 6.72 17.05 -34.91
C ALA A 52 8.04 16.41 -34.42
N PHE A 53 8.00 15.20 -33.85
CA PHE A 53 9.14 14.59 -33.19
C PHE A 53 9.70 13.34 -33.88
N GLY A 54 9.01 12.72 -34.82
CA GLY A 54 9.43 11.47 -35.47
C GLY A 54 10.72 11.58 -36.29
N SER A 55 11.11 12.79 -36.77
CA SER A 55 12.41 13.01 -37.42
C SER A 55 13.57 13.06 -36.40
N ALA A 56 13.31 13.54 -35.19
CA ALA A 56 14.32 13.68 -34.11
C ALA A 56 14.45 12.45 -33.23
N LEU A 57 13.39 11.65 -33.10
CA LEU A 57 13.31 10.49 -32.16
C LEU A 57 12.95 9.20 -32.93
N ASP A 58 13.48 8.04 -32.49
CA ASP A 58 12.91 6.73 -32.82
C ASP A 58 11.63 6.58 -31.96
N LEU A 59 10.52 7.19 -32.42
CA LEU A 59 9.30 7.40 -31.68
C LEU A 59 8.18 6.46 -32.14
N ARG A 60 7.55 5.82 -31.17
CA ARG A 60 6.40 4.95 -31.41
C ARG A 60 5.25 5.27 -30.44
N PHE A 61 4.02 5.24 -30.95
CA PHE A 61 2.81 5.33 -30.15
C PHE A 61 2.13 3.95 -30.12
N VAL A 62 1.79 3.50 -28.91
CA VAL A 62 1.03 2.26 -28.69
C VAL A 62 -0.21 2.63 -27.89
N ARG A 63 -1.39 2.48 -28.50
CA ARG A 63 -2.66 2.85 -27.90
C ARG A 63 -3.41 1.62 -27.42
N GLN A 64 -4.06 1.74 -26.27
CA GLN A 64 -4.98 0.74 -25.71
C GLN A 64 -6.31 1.40 -25.32
N PRO A 65 -7.39 0.60 -25.09
CA PRO A 65 -8.56 1.09 -24.39
C PRO A 65 -8.17 1.56 -22.98
N HIS A 66 -8.81 2.64 -22.48
CA HIS A 66 -8.49 3.18 -21.16
C HIS A 66 -8.64 2.11 -20.07
N ALA A 67 -7.57 1.92 -19.32
CA ALA A 67 -7.51 0.99 -18.19
C ALA A 67 -6.80 1.65 -16.99
N ASN A 68 -5.48 1.76 -17.04
CA ASN A 68 -4.65 2.47 -16.06
C ASN A 68 -3.19 2.54 -16.53
N ARG A 69 -2.36 3.25 -15.73
CA ARG A 69 -0.93 3.45 -16.00
C ARG A 69 -0.16 2.13 -16.10
N ALA A 70 -0.44 1.15 -15.22
CA ALA A 70 0.21 -0.15 -15.20
C ALA A 70 -0.02 -0.92 -16.52
N ALA A 71 -1.28 -1.00 -16.99
CA ALA A 71 -1.64 -1.63 -18.25
C ALA A 71 -0.98 -0.93 -19.45
N ALA A 72 -0.97 0.40 -19.48
CA ALA A 72 -0.31 1.17 -20.56
C ALA A 72 1.19 0.88 -20.61
N LEU A 73 1.88 0.85 -19.47
CA LEU A 73 3.31 0.52 -19.40
C LEU A 73 3.58 -0.93 -19.83
N ASN A 74 2.72 -1.87 -19.47
CA ASN A 74 2.83 -3.26 -19.91
C ASN A 74 2.65 -3.39 -21.42
N THR A 75 1.70 -2.67 -22.01
CA THR A 75 1.50 -2.62 -23.45
C THR A 75 2.74 -2.05 -24.16
N GLY A 76 3.33 -0.97 -23.65
CA GLY A 76 4.59 -0.42 -24.16
C GLY A 76 5.76 -1.38 -24.01
N PHE A 77 5.86 -2.09 -22.91
CA PHE A 77 6.91 -3.07 -22.67
C PHE A 77 6.90 -4.21 -23.71
N HIS A 78 5.75 -4.66 -24.17
CA HIS A 78 5.63 -5.72 -25.17
C HIS A 78 6.30 -5.37 -26.51
N VAL A 79 6.37 -4.09 -26.86
CA VAL A 79 6.97 -3.63 -28.11
C VAL A 79 8.38 -3.06 -27.92
N ALA A 80 8.88 -2.98 -26.67
CA ALA A 80 10.20 -2.49 -26.33
C ALA A 80 11.30 -3.42 -26.88
N ARG A 81 12.30 -2.83 -27.55
CA ARG A 81 13.43 -3.54 -28.19
C ARG A 81 14.78 -3.28 -27.53
N GLY A 82 14.83 -2.29 -26.63
CA GLY A 82 16.06 -1.95 -25.91
C GLY A 82 16.47 -3.02 -24.92
N ASP A 83 17.76 -3.06 -24.60
CA ASP A 83 18.32 -3.94 -23.58
C ASP A 83 17.91 -3.51 -22.16
N VAL A 84 17.62 -2.20 -22.00
CA VAL A 84 17.24 -1.54 -20.76
C VAL A 84 15.91 -0.80 -20.97
N VAL A 85 15.02 -0.90 -20.02
CA VAL A 85 13.79 -0.13 -19.95
C VAL A 85 13.97 1.00 -18.95
N LEU A 86 13.70 2.22 -19.38
CA LEU A 86 13.58 3.41 -18.54
C LEU A 86 12.11 3.81 -18.45
N PHE A 87 11.60 3.89 -17.24
CA PHE A 87 10.26 4.43 -16.97
C PHE A 87 10.35 5.93 -16.73
N THR A 88 9.46 6.68 -17.37
CA THR A 88 9.29 8.12 -17.12
C THR A 88 7.84 8.53 -17.36
N ASP A 89 7.41 9.66 -16.79
CA ASP A 89 6.04 10.14 -16.95
C ASP A 89 5.95 11.21 -18.05
N SER A 90 4.74 11.41 -18.58
CA SER A 90 4.49 12.36 -19.69
C SER A 90 4.68 13.84 -19.30
N ASP A 91 4.73 14.15 -18.01
CA ASP A 91 4.96 15.49 -17.45
C ASP A 91 6.40 15.68 -16.90
N MET A 92 7.31 14.80 -17.29
CA MET A 92 8.72 14.91 -16.94
C MET A 92 9.49 15.68 -18.04
N VAL A 93 10.51 16.43 -17.60
CA VAL A 93 11.42 17.17 -18.47
C VAL A 93 12.85 16.72 -18.17
N PRO A 94 13.35 15.68 -18.87
CA PRO A 94 14.68 15.14 -18.64
C PRO A 94 15.78 16.17 -18.97
N THR A 95 16.82 16.21 -18.14
CA THR A 95 18.05 16.94 -18.45
C THR A 95 18.76 16.33 -19.66
N PRO A 96 19.56 17.09 -20.41
CA PRO A 96 20.19 16.59 -21.64
C PRO A 96 21.00 15.30 -21.51
N ALA A 97 21.61 15.04 -20.35
CA ALA A 97 22.44 13.87 -20.11
C ALA A 97 21.70 12.69 -19.46
N LEU A 98 20.37 12.79 -19.22
CA LEU A 98 19.63 11.78 -18.46
C LEU A 98 19.79 10.38 -19.06
N LEU A 99 19.51 10.22 -20.36
CA LEU A 99 19.57 8.90 -21.01
C LEU A 99 20.98 8.34 -21.06
N GLU A 100 21.98 9.20 -21.25
CA GLU A 100 23.38 8.82 -21.21
C GLU A 100 23.79 8.26 -19.85
N LYS A 101 23.36 8.90 -18.74
CA LYS A 101 23.57 8.43 -17.37
C LYS A 101 23.02 7.03 -17.13
N HIS A 102 21.76 6.79 -17.52
CA HIS A 102 21.13 5.48 -17.41
C HIS A 102 21.87 4.42 -18.25
N ARG A 103 22.19 4.73 -19.51
CA ARG A 103 22.96 3.81 -20.37
C ARG A 103 24.32 3.44 -19.74
N ASP A 104 25.06 4.44 -19.28
CA ASP A 104 26.41 4.26 -18.76
C ASP A 104 26.43 3.51 -17.44
N PHE A 105 25.42 3.71 -16.58
CA PHE A 105 25.22 2.88 -15.40
C PHE A 105 25.10 1.39 -15.81
N HIS A 106 24.20 1.07 -16.71
CA HIS A 106 23.96 -0.33 -17.12
C HIS A 106 25.10 -0.92 -17.95
N ARG A 107 25.95 -0.10 -18.56
CA ARG A 107 27.21 -0.55 -19.20
C ARG A 107 28.30 -0.88 -18.17
N ARG A 108 28.40 -0.10 -17.11
CA ARG A 108 29.33 -0.33 -16.00
C ARG A 108 28.94 -1.52 -15.15
N ASP A 109 27.64 -1.70 -14.92
CA ASP A 109 27.10 -2.86 -14.23
C ASP A 109 26.25 -3.72 -15.18
N PRO A 110 26.87 -4.75 -15.82
CA PRO A 110 26.19 -5.60 -16.78
C PRO A 110 25.28 -6.66 -16.13
N ARG A 111 25.28 -6.79 -14.81
CA ARG A 111 24.49 -7.81 -14.11
C ARG A 111 22.99 -7.62 -14.38
N PRO A 112 22.23 -8.70 -14.62
CA PRO A 112 20.79 -8.60 -14.95
C PRO A 112 19.96 -7.87 -13.89
N GLN A 113 20.25 -8.07 -12.61
CA GLN A 113 19.53 -7.50 -11.47
C GLN A 113 19.86 -6.03 -11.18
N ALA A 114 20.89 -5.45 -11.84
CA ALA A 114 21.24 -4.05 -11.64
C ALA A 114 20.12 -3.13 -12.15
N ALA A 115 19.67 -2.21 -11.32
CA ALA A 115 18.67 -1.20 -11.61
C ALA A 115 19.16 0.17 -11.11
N MET A 116 18.71 1.24 -11.78
CA MET A 116 19.11 2.60 -11.45
C MET A 116 17.89 3.45 -11.13
N LEU A 117 17.98 4.22 -10.06
CA LEU A 117 17.08 5.30 -9.70
C LEU A 117 17.78 6.64 -9.99
N GLY A 118 17.22 7.45 -10.86
CA GLY A 118 17.66 8.82 -11.05
C GLY A 118 16.95 9.80 -10.10
N HIS A 119 17.46 11.03 -10.04
CA HIS A 119 16.90 12.09 -9.23
C HIS A 119 15.69 12.74 -9.91
N MET A 120 14.64 13.03 -9.14
CA MET A 120 13.52 13.87 -9.58
C MET A 120 13.41 15.10 -8.68
N ASP A 121 13.12 16.24 -9.30
CA ASP A 121 12.85 17.50 -8.60
C ASP A 121 11.83 18.30 -9.41
N TRP A 122 11.34 19.40 -8.85
CA TRP A 122 10.45 20.29 -9.58
C TRP A 122 11.15 20.96 -10.75
N TYR A 123 10.41 21.10 -11.84
CA TYR A 123 10.93 21.86 -13.00
C TYR A 123 11.25 23.31 -12.57
N PRO A 124 12.46 23.83 -12.85
CA PRO A 124 12.92 25.10 -12.30
C PRO A 124 12.07 26.34 -12.65
N ALA A 125 11.30 26.27 -13.75
CA ALA A 125 10.42 27.36 -14.15
C ALA A 125 9.02 27.32 -13.49
N LEU A 126 8.72 26.31 -12.69
CA LEU A 126 7.45 26.24 -11.97
C LEU A 126 7.40 27.26 -10.83
N PRO A 127 6.29 27.99 -10.66
CA PRO A 127 6.06 28.84 -9.51
C PRO A 127 5.79 28.00 -8.27
N LEU A 128 6.85 27.63 -7.51
CA LEU A 128 6.70 26.76 -6.37
C LEU A 128 5.98 27.47 -5.23
N THR A 129 4.87 26.88 -4.75
CA THR A 129 4.18 27.29 -3.54
C THR A 129 4.96 26.84 -2.29
N ARG A 130 4.56 27.31 -1.12
CA ARG A 130 5.10 26.83 0.17
C ARG A 130 4.82 25.32 0.33
N PHE A 131 3.63 24.90 -0.01
CA PHE A 131 3.23 23.50 0.02
C PHE A 131 4.10 22.63 -0.89
N MET A 132 4.34 23.05 -2.13
CA MET A 132 5.20 22.31 -3.06
C MET A 132 6.64 22.18 -2.53
N ARG A 133 7.18 23.22 -1.88
CA ARG A 133 8.49 23.13 -1.21
C ARG A 133 8.46 22.18 -0.01
N TYR A 134 7.37 22.21 0.77
CA TYR A 134 7.21 21.32 1.93
C TYR A 134 7.21 19.85 1.54
N ILE A 135 6.44 19.42 0.54
CA ILE A 135 6.28 17.99 0.21
C ILE A 135 7.55 17.31 -0.33
N VAL A 136 8.55 18.08 -0.79
CA VAL A 136 9.88 17.59 -1.22
C VAL A 136 10.98 17.83 -0.18
N SER A 137 10.63 18.43 0.95
CA SER A 137 11.56 18.69 2.06
C SER A 137 11.81 17.43 2.89
N ASP A 138 12.22 17.62 4.15
CA ASP A 138 12.43 16.51 5.10
C ASP A 138 11.16 15.67 5.36
N SER A 139 9.98 16.21 5.01
CA SER A 139 8.71 15.47 5.08
C SER A 139 8.67 14.23 4.18
N ALA A 140 9.42 14.24 3.09
CA ALA A 140 9.52 13.14 2.11
C ALA A 140 8.18 12.62 1.54
N TRP A 141 7.12 13.45 1.54
CA TRP A 141 5.83 13.08 0.93
C TRP A 141 5.91 12.91 -0.58
N GLN A 142 6.84 13.65 -1.21
CA GLN A 142 7.17 13.56 -2.63
C GLN A 142 8.69 13.57 -2.78
N PHE A 143 9.26 12.70 -3.63
CA PHE A 143 10.70 12.67 -3.92
C PHE A 143 11.59 12.57 -2.67
N GLY A 144 11.42 11.52 -1.85
CA GLY A 144 12.09 11.34 -0.56
C GLY A 144 13.59 11.03 -0.63
N TYR A 145 14.37 11.73 -1.47
CA TYR A 145 15.78 11.40 -1.75
C TYR A 145 16.77 11.80 -0.66
N ARG A 146 16.39 12.61 0.33
CA ARG A 146 17.32 13.09 1.38
C ARG A 146 17.99 11.99 2.20
N ALA A 147 17.33 10.83 2.30
CA ALA A 147 17.90 9.67 2.98
C ALA A 147 18.90 8.89 2.10
N LEU A 148 19.06 9.25 0.83
CA LEU A 148 19.90 8.54 -0.12
C LEU A 148 21.21 9.29 -0.36
N ALA A 149 22.32 8.59 -0.27
CA ALA A 149 23.62 9.09 -0.75
C ALA A 149 23.79 8.73 -2.23
N ASP A 150 24.47 9.60 -2.98
CA ASP A 150 24.80 9.35 -4.38
C ASP A 150 25.65 8.08 -4.53
N GLY A 151 25.30 7.22 -5.48
CA GLY A 151 25.93 5.93 -5.72
C GLY A 151 25.56 4.84 -4.70
N ALA A 152 24.72 5.14 -3.69
CA ALA A 152 24.35 4.16 -2.68
C ALA A 152 23.16 3.28 -3.11
N PRO A 153 23.04 2.06 -2.54
CA PRO A 153 21.86 1.23 -2.71
C PRO A 153 20.61 1.91 -2.16
N ALA A 154 19.52 1.85 -2.92
CA ALA A 154 18.20 2.29 -2.50
C ALA A 154 17.28 1.09 -2.26
N THR A 155 16.33 1.20 -1.33
CA THR A 155 15.33 0.16 -1.12
C THR A 155 14.29 0.16 -2.25
N TRP A 156 13.57 -0.93 -2.37
CA TRP A 156 12.50 -1.11 -3.36
C TRP A 156 11.42 -0.01 -3.33
N GLY A 157 11.19 0.60 -2.16
CA GLY A 157 10.22 1.70 -2.01
C GLY A 157 10.58 2.97 -2.80
N TYR A 158 11.81 3.06 -3.30
CA TYR A 158 12.27 4.14 -4.19
C TYR A 158 12.21 3.78 -5.68
N PHE A 159 11.67 2.62 -6.06
CA PHE A 159 11.53 2.28 -7.48
C PHE A 159 10.44 3.12 -8.13
N TYR A 160 10.70 4.42 -8.28
CA TYR A 160 9.75 5.39 -8.82
C TYR A 160 9.66 5.32 -10.35
N GLY A 161 8.46 5.15 -10.85
CA GLY A 161 8.19 5.07 -12.29
C GLY A 161 8.42 6.36 -13.10
N GLY A 162 8.85 7.45 -12.45
CA GLY A 162 9.20 8.70 -13.13
C GLY A 162 10.68 8.80 -13.55
N ASN A 163 11.58 7.97 -12.97
CA ASN A 163 13.00 7.99 -13.29
C ASN A 163 13.75 6.72 -12.80
N SER A 164 13.22 5.55 -13.12
CA SER A 164 13.89 4.27 -12.81
C SER A 164 14.16 3.47 -14.07
N SER A 165 15.32 2.79 -14.13
CA SER A 165 15.64 1.89 -15.23
C SER A 165 16.09 0.51 -14.75
N VAL A 166 15.76 -0.50 -15.54
CA VAL A 166 16.05 -1.91 -15.25
C VAL A 166 16.30 -2.65 -16.57
N LYS A 167 17.10 -3.72 -16.52
CA LYS A 167 17.31 -4.55 -17.70
C LYS A 167 16.02 -5.23 -18.14
N ARG A 168 15.73 -5.15 -19.44
CA ARG A 168 14.49 -5.68 -20.03
C ARG A 168 14.33 -7.17 -19.79
N GLU A 169 15.40 -7.96 -19.87
CA GLU A 169 15.38 -9.40 -19.61
C GLU A 169 15.04 -9.72 -18.15
N PHE A 170 15.60 -8.96 -17.19
CA PHE A 170 15.30 -9.13 -15.77
C PHE A 170 13.83 -8.83 -15.47
N LEU A 171 13.31 -7.73 -16.04
CA LEU A 171 11.91 -7.38 -15.93
C LEU A 171 10.98 -8.43 -16.57
N ALA A 172 11.37 -8.97 -17.75
CA ALA A 172 10.61 -10.01 -18.43
C ALA A 172 10.56 -11.33 -17.63
N ALA A 173 11.65 -11.69 -16.96
CA ALA A 173 11.75 -12.91 -16.16
C ALA A 173 11.00 -12.83 -14.82
N ASN A 174 10.93 -11.65 -14.20
CA ASN A 174 10.44 -11.48 -12.83
C ASN A 174 9.07 -10.76 -12.74
N GLY A 175 8.43 -10.51 -13.86
CA GLY A 175 7.10 -9.93 -13.96
C GLY A 175 7.12 -8.43 -14.27
N ARG A 176 5.96 -7.94 -14.67
CA ARG A 176 5.67 -6.57 -15.08
C ARG A 176 4.76 -5.90 -14.05
N HIS A 177 4.29 -4.71 -14.32
CA HIS A 177 3.32 -4.04 -13.46
C HIS A 177 2.07 -4.91 -13.24
N ASP A 178 1.58 -4.96 -12.00
CA ASP A 178 0.28 -5.57 -11.70
C ASP A 178 -0.81 -4.57 -12.06
N GLU A 179 -1.60 -4.90 -13.09
CA GLU A 179 -2.64 -4.03 -13.66
C GLU A 179 -3.84 -3.82 -12.73
N SER A 180 -3.93 -4.58 -11.65
CA SER A 180 -4.95 -4.35 -10.62
C SER A 180 -4.68 -3.09 -9.78
N PHE A 181 -3.43 -2.59 -9.76
CA PHE A 181 -3.06 -1.38 -9.03
C PHE A 181 -3.31 -0.12 -9.83
N ALA A 182 -4.22 0.72 -9.36
CA ALA A 182 -4.43 2.06 -9.92
C ALA A 182 -3.41 3.09 -9.40
N ARG A 183 -2.71 2.78 -8.30
CA ARG A 183 -1.65 3.57 -7.66
C ARG A 183 -0.66 2.65 -6.97
N ALA A 184 0.59 3.13 -6.78
CA ALA A 184 1.71 2.40 -6.19
C ALA A 184 2.12 1.14 -6.98
N GLU A 185 1.75 1.04 -8.25
CA GLU A 185 2.09 -0.04 -9.17
C GLU A 185 3.60 -0.15 -9.42
N ASP A 186 4.30 0.98 -9.36
CA ASP A 186 5.77 1.05 -9.49
C ASP A 186 6.45 0.55 -8.21
N VAL A 187 5.98 0.97 -7.05
CA VAL A 187 6.51 0.53 -5.74
C VAL A 187 6.22 -0.96 -5.53
N GLU A 188 5.04 -1.45 -5.94
CA GLU A 188 4.69 -2.87 -5.90
C GLU A 188 5.61 -3.69 -6.81
N LEU A 189 5.84 -3.22 -8.03
CA LEU A 189 6.80 -3.85 -8.94
C LEU A 189 8.21 -3.86 -8.33
N GLY A 190 8.65 -2.72 -7.77
CA GLY A 190 9.94 -2.60 -7.09
C GLY A 190 10.10 -3.64 -5.98
N TYR A 191 9.04 -3.87 -5.19
CA TYR A 191 9.04 -4.92 -4.17
C TYR A 191 9.25 -6.31 -4.77
N ARG A 192 8.45 -6.71 -5.78
CA ARG A 192 8.62 -8.04 -6.42
C ARG A 192 9.99 -8.21 -7.06
N LEU A 193 10.50 -7.18 -7.74
CA LEU A 193 11.84 -7.22 -8.31
C LEU A 193 12.93 -7.32 -7.23
N SER A 194 12.75 -6.68 -6.06
CA SER A 194 13.68 -6.82 -4.93
C SER A 194 13.70 -8.23 -4.36
N GLN A 195 12.56 -8.93 -4.30
CA GLN A 195 12.49 -10.33 -3.91
C GLN A 195 13.18 -11.27 -4.92
N ALA A 196 13.26 -10.82 -6.18
CA ALA A 196 14.01 -11.51 -7.23
C ALA A 196 15.52 -11.12 -7.26
N GLY A 197 15.97 -10.31 -6.30
CA GLY A 197 17.37 -9.90 -6.17
C GLY A 197 17.74 -8.60 -6.87
N MET A 198 16.78 -7.72 -7.24
CA MET A 198 17.07 -6.40 -7.80
C MET A 198 17.96 -5.58 -6.87
N GLU A 199 19.02 -5.03 -7.42
CA GLU A 199 19.90 -4.06 -6.76
C GLU A 199 19.67 -2.68 -7.37
N LEU A 200 18.90 -1.85 -6.65
CA LEU A 200 18.60 -0.48 -7.06
C LEU A 200 19.66 0.47 -6.54
N VAL A 201 20.30 1.23 -7.43
CA VAL A 201 21.33 2.22 -7.09
C VAL A 201 20.86 3.61 -7.45
N TYR A 202 21.02 4.57 -6.54
CA TYR A 202 20.66 5.96 -6.74
C TYR A 202 21.79 6.75 -7.41
N ASP A 203 21.47 7.51 -8.46
CA ASP A 203 22.36 8.48 -9.11
C ASP A 203 21.74 9.89 -9.06
N ALA A 204 22.28 10.73 -8.17
CA ALA A 204 21.79 12.11 -7.98
C ALA A 204 22.01 13.00 -9.20
N SER A 205 22.92 12.63 -10.09
CA SER A 205 23.25 13.41 -11.29
C SER A 205 22.32 13.13 -12.49
N ALA A 206 21.56 12.02 -12.45
CA ALA A 206 20.60 11.64 -13.48
C ALA A 206 19.24 12.33 -13.21
N VAL A 207 19.15 13.61 -13.55
CA VAL A 207 18.03 14.46 -13.16
C VAL A 207 16.90 14.45 -14.19
N ASN A 208 15.67 14.20 -13.72
CA ASN A 208 14.44 14.30 -14.47
C ASN A 208 13.47 15.26 -13.75
N TYR A 209 13.16 16.40 -14.34
CA TYR A 209 12.33 17.41 -13.68
C TYR A 209 10.83 17.12 -13.87
N HIS A 210 10.07 17.17 -12.77
CA HIS A 210 8.62 17.04 -12.80
C HIS A 210 7.96 18.40 -13.06
N ASN A 211 7.38 18.55 -14.23
CA ASN A 211 6.75 19.78 -14.69
C ASN A 211 5.24 19.73 -14.50
N HIS A 212 4.83 19.60 -13.25
CA HIS A 212 3.43 19.55 -12.86
C HIS A 212 3.19 20.43 -11.63
N PHE A 213 2.32 21.44 -11.78
CA PHE A 213 1.92 22.26 -10.64
C PHE A 213 0.96 21.48 -9.75
N VAL A 214 1.28 21.40 -8.46
CA VAL A 214 0.53 20.59 -7.48
C VAL A 214 -0.16 21.51 -6.49
N THR A 215 -1.49 21.39 -6.37
CA THR A 215 -2.27 22.07 -5.35
C THR A 215 -2.34 21.24 -4.06
N VAL A 216 -2.61 21.90 -2.93
CA VAL A 216 -2.87 21.23 -1.65
C VAL A 216 -3.97 20.18 -1.79
N ARG A 217 -5.08 20.57 -2.46
CA ARG A 217 -6.25 19.71 -2.66
C ARG A 217 -5.94 18.47 -3.49
N ASP A 218 -5.27 18.63 -4.62
CA ASP A 218 -4.96 17.51 -5.50
C ASP A 218 -3.99 16.53 -4.83
N PHE A 219 -3.04 17.05 -4.08
CA PHE A 219 -2.08 16.22 -3.37
C PHE A 219 -2.73 15.48 -2.18
N ALA A 220 -3.63 16.12 -1.44
CA ALA A 220 -4.40 15.47 -0.38
C ALA A 220 -5.26 14.31 -0.95
N ARG A 221 -5.97 14.55 -2.08
CA ARG A 221 -6.71 13.50 -2.78
C ARG A 221 -5.80 12.38 -3.29
N ARG A 222 -4.62 12.73 -3.81
CA ARG A 222 -3.63 11.74 -4.20
C ARG A 222 -3.22 10.85 -3.02
N ASN A 223 -2.97 11.44 -1.84
CA ASN A 223 -2.63 10.66 -0.64
C ASN A 223 -3.77 9.77 -0.16
N GLN A 224 -5.01 10.21 -0.27
CA GLN A 224 -6.17 9.37 -0.01
C GLN A 224 -6.20 8.14 -0.95
N ASN A 225 -5.91 8.32 -2.24
CA ASN A 225 -5.78 7.21 -3.19
C ASN A 225 -4.58 6.29 -2.86
N VAL A 226 -3.46 6.85 -2.38
CA VAL A 226 -2.32 6.05 -1.88
C VAL A 226 -2.75 5.22 -0.68
N GLY A 227 -3.50 5.80 0.26
CA GLY A 227 -4.05 5.05 1.41
C GLY A 227 -4.89 3.84 0.99
N ARG A 228 -5.74 3.99 -0.03
CA ARG A 228 -6.51 2.85 -0.59
C ARG A 228 -5.58 1.80 -1.20
N ALA A 229 -4.57 2.22 -1.96
CA ALA A 229 -3.61 1.32 -2.58
C ALA A 229 -2.76 0.55 -1.56
N LEU A 230 -2.45 1.14 -0.39
CA LEU A 230 -1.73 0.45 0.69
C LEU A 230 -2.49 -0.75 1.24
N VAL A 231 -3.81 -0.68 1.34
CA VAL A 231 -4.64 -1.83 1.75
C VAL A 231 -4.56 -2.94 0.71
N GLN A 232 -4.68 -2.59 -0.57
CA GLN A 232 -4.52 -3.55 -1.67
C GLN A 232 -3.10 -4.15 -1.66
N PHE A 233 -2.06 -3.32 -1.45
CA PHE A 233 -0.68 -3.76 -1.37
C PHE A 233 -0.47 -4.77 -0.23
N ALA A 234 -0.99 -4.48 0.96
CA ALA A 234 -0.92 -5.40 2.09
C ALA A 234 -1.71 -6.71 1.85
N ALA A 235 -2.85 -6.65 1.16
CA ALA A 235 -3.60 -7.84 0.78
C ALA A 235 -2.83 -8.72 -0.22
N ARG A 236 -2.06 -8.10 -1.12
CA ARG A 236 -1.22 -8.79 -2.09
C ARG A 236 0.08 -9.33 -1.48
N HIS A 237 0.67 -8.57 -0.54
CA HIS A 237 1.94 -8.84 0.13
C HIS A 237 1.76 -8.77 1.66
N PRO A 238 1.12 -9.79 2.26
CA PRO A 238 0.75 -9.76 3.68
C PRO A 238 1.95 -9.62 4.63
N GLU A 239 3.12 -10.09 4.22
CA GLU A 239 4.38 -9.97 4.93
C GLU A 239 4.79 -8.52 5.18
N LEU A 240 4.31 -7.58 4.35
CA LEU A 240 4.59 -6.14 4.51
C LEU A 240 3.61 -5.42 5.44
N THR A 241 2.56 -6.08 5.89
CA THR A 241 1.50 -5.44 6.70
C THR A 241 2.05 -4.71 7.93
N GLY A 242 3.11 -5.24 8.55
CA GLY A 242 3.78 -4.61 9.69
C GLY A 242 4.63 -3.38 9.32
N HIS A 243 4.98 -3.21 8.06
CA HIS A 243 5.82 -2.12 7.54
C HIS A 243 5.01 -1.00 6.88
N LEU A 244 3.76 -1.29 6.51
CA LEU A 244 2.87 -0.31 5.88
C LEU A 244 2.07 0.45 6.95
N PRO A 245 1.80 1.75 6.77
CA PRO A 245 1.13 2.58 7.77
C PRO A 245 -0.40 2.36 7.84
N ILE A 246 -0.89 1.14 7.61
CA ILE A 246 -2.33 0.84 7.55
C ILE A 246 -2.98 1.04 8.92
N PHE A 247 -2.43 0.41 9.96
CA PHE A 247 -2.99 0.52 11.31
C PHE A 247 -2.84 1.94 11.86
N ALA A 248 -1.66 2.53 11.73
CA ALA A 248 -1.42 3.91 12.16
C ALA A 248 -2.31 4.91 11.43
N GLY A 249 -2.48 4.76 10.11
CA GLY A 249 -3.33 5.58 9.29
C GLY A 249 -4.80 5.49 9.69
N ALA A 250 -5.33 4.28 9.87
CA ALA A 250 -6.72 4.07 10.28
C ALA A 250 -7.03 4.67 11.67
N VAL A 251 -6.11 4.50 12.63
CA VAL A 251 -6.23 5.11 13.98
C VAL A 251 -6.21 6.62 13.89
N LEU A 252 -5.24 7.19 13.18
CA LEU A 252 -5.10 8.64 13.05
C LEU A 252 -6.33 9.28 12.39
N ALA A 253 -6.82 8.68 11.31
CA ALA A 253 -8.01 9.19 10.62
C ALA A 253 -9.22 9.23 11.54
N ARG A 254 -9.43 8.17 12.32
CA ARG A 254 -10.51 8.09 13.29
C ARG A 254 -10.39 9.13 14.39
N GLU A 255 -9.22 9.29 15.00
CA GLU A 255 -9.03 10.26 16.09
C GLU A 255 -9.19 11.70 15.56
N THR A 256 -8.74 11.98 14.32
CA THR A 256 -8.92 13.29 13.68
C THR A 256 -10.38 13.60 13.45
N GLU A 257 -11.20 12.66 12.97
CA GLU A 257 -12.64 12.83 12.80
C GLU A 257 -13.35 13.05 14.16
N ARG A 258 -12.96 12.30 15.19
CA ARG A 258 -13.52 12.47 16.56
C ARG A 258 -13.24 13.86 17.13
N SER A 259 -12.14 14.48 16.71
CA SER A 259 -11.82 15.87 17.07
C SER A 259 -12.64 16.90 16.30
N GLY A 260 -13.59 16.47 15.47
CA GLY A 260 -14.45 17.34 14.67
C GLY A 260 -13.76 17.93 13.43
N LEU A 261 -12.57 17.45 13.08
CA LEU A 261 -11.85 17.88 11.90
C LEU A 261 -12.31 17.09 10.68
N SER A 262 -12.37 17.75 9.52
CA SER A 262 -12.65 17.15 8.23
C SER A 262 -11.52 17.41 7.25
N ILE A 263 -11.39 16.52 6.25
CA ILE A 263 -10.36 16.70 5.22
C ILE A 263 -10.56 18.00 4.45
N ASP A 264 -11.79 18.35 4.10
CA ASP A 264 -12.09 19.60 3.39
C ASP A 264 -11.80 20.82 4.25
N GLY A 265 -12.06 20.75 5.56
CA GLY A 265 -11.71 21.81 6.51
C GLY A 265 -10.21 22.02 6.61
N LEU A 266 -9.42 20.95 6.69
CA LEU A 266 -7.96 21.01 6.70
C LEU A 266 -7.39 21.50 5.36
N ILE A 267 -7.97 21.07 4.24
CA ILE A 267 -7.59 21.58 2.91
C ILE A 267 -7.84 23.09 2.84
N ALA A 268 -9.01 23.56 3.26
CA ALA A 268 -9.34 24.98 3.23
C ALA A 268 -8.38 25.82 4.10
N GLN A 269 -8.02 25.33 5.28
CA GLN A 269 -7.02 25.98 6.13
C GLN A 269 -5.63 26.00 5.45
N ALA A 270 -5.19 24.88 4.89
CA ALA A 270 -3.92 24.78 4.18
C ALA A 270 -3.88 25.66 2.93
N GLU A 271 -4.96 25.74 2.14
CA GLU A 271 -5.07 26.65 1.00
C GLU A 271 -5.11 28.14 1.41
N ALA A 272 -5.66 28.44 2.59
CA ALA A 272 -5.68 29.81 3.12
C ALA A 272 -4.27 30.29 3.52
N VAL A 273 -3.48 29.44 4.19
CA VAL A 273 -2.11 29.81 4.62
C VAL A 273 -1.15 29.98 3.45
N GLU A 274 -1.41 29.37 2.29
CA GLU A 274 -0.61 29.57 1.07
C GLU A 274 -0.64 31.03 0.58
N ARG A 275 -1.68 31.78 0.92
CA ARG A 275 -1.91 33.18 0.50
C ARG A 275 -1.39 34.21 1.49
N LEU A 276 -0.91 33.77 2.66
CA LEU A 276 -0.48 34.67 3.73
C LEU A 276 1.04 34.91 3.67
N GLU A 277 1.44 36.16 3.95
CA GLU A 277 2.82 36.46 4.34
C GLU A 277 2.96 36.12 5.82
N LEU A 278 3.88 35.23 6.13
CA LEU A 278 4.01 34.65 7.46
C LEU A 278 5.39 34.95 8.04
N ALA A 279 5.44 35.16 9.35
CA ALA A 279 6.70 35.27 10.08
C ALA A 279 7.35 33.86 10.20
N PRO A 280 8.70 33.76 10.25
CA PRO A 280 9.39 32.47 10.38
C PRO A 280 8.94 31.61 11.57
N ALA A 281 8.49 32.22 12.66
CA ALA A 281 7.97 31.52 13.83
C ALA A 281 6.66 30.71 13.54
N GLN A 282 5.91 31.09 12.51
CA GLN A 282 4.67 30.44 12.12
C GLN A 282 4.87 29.26 11.17
N GLU A 283 6.06 29.11 10.59
CA GLU A 283 6.33 28.02 9.64
C GLU A 283 6.19 26.62 10.26
N ALA A 284 6.60 26.47 11.52
CA ALA A 284 6.46 25.19 12.23
C ALA A 284 5.00 24.76 12.42
N GLU A 285 4.07 25.72 12.59
CA GLU A 285 2.64 25.43 12.70
C GLU A 285 2.06 25.00 11.36
N ILE A 286 2.52 25.62 10.27
CA ILE A 286 2.08 25.28 8.92
C ILE A 286 2.58 23.89 8.52
N VAL A 287 3.82 23.57 8.83
CA VAL A 287 4.38 22.23 8.64
C VAL A 287 3.51 21.18 9.36
N ARG A 288 3.11 21.46 10.61
CA ARG A 288 2.20 20.57 11.35
C ARG A 288 0.82 20.46 10.69
N LEU A 289 0.27 21.55 10.16
CA LEU A 289 -0.99 21.53 9.43
C LEU A 289 -0.91 20.66 8.18
N TYR A 290 0.15 20.80 7.37
CA TYR A 290 0.36 19.98 6.18
C TYR A 290 0.56 18.51 6.55
N GLU A 291 1.37 18.23 7.57
CA GLU A 291 1.60 16.85 8.06
C GLU A 291 0.28 16.20 8.52
N MET A 292 -0.49 16.91 9.33
CA MET A 292 -1.80 16.45 9.80
C MET A 292 -2.76 16.20 8.63
N LEU A 293 -2.85 17.13 7.66
CA LEU A 293 -3.70 17.00 6.48
C LEU A 293 -3.33 15.76 5.68
N LEU A 294 -2.04 15.58 5.34
CA LEU A 294 -1.59 14.51 4.47
C LEU A 294 -1.69 13.14 5.15
N SER A 295 -1.33 13.08 6.42
CA SER A 295 -1.47 11.87 7.23
C SER A 295 -2.95 11.48 7.42
N PHE A 296 -3.84 12.46 7.63
CA PHE A 296 -5.28 12.23 7.72
C PHE A 296 -5.84 11.76 6.37
N ALA A 297 -5.47 12.41 5.26
CA ALA A 297 -5.91 12.02 3.92
C ALA A 297 -5.51 10.57 3.61
N LEU A 298 -4.27 10.19 3.88
CA LEU A 298 -3.79 8.82 3.71
C LEU A 298 -4.60 7.84 4.59
N GLY A 299 -4.76 8.14 5.86
CA GLY A 299 -5.51 7.32 6.80
C GLY A 299 -6.99 7.18 6.43
N GLN A 300 -7.61 8.25 5.90
CA GLN A 300 -8.98 8.20 5.40
C GLN A 300 -9.10 7.26 4.19
N GLY A 301 -8.14 7.30 3.27
CA GLY A 301 -8.09 6.36 2.14
C GLY A 301 -7.95 4.91 2.59
N VAL A 302 -7.15 4.64 3.62
CA VAL A 302 -7.06 3.32 4.25
C VAL A 302 -8.41 2.88 4.80
N ARG A 303 -9.09 3.73 5.57
CA ARG A 303 -10.42 3.41 6.15
C ARG A 303 -11.47 3.15 5.09
N GLU A 304 -11.52 3.96 4.05
CA GLU A 304 -12.46 3.79 2.93
C GLU A 304 -12.25 2.46 2.21
N ALA A 305 -11.00 2.06 1.97
CA ALA A 305 -10.70 0.76 1.35
C ALA A 305 -11.11 -0.41 2.24
N LEU A 306 -10.82 -0.34 3.55
CA LEU A 306 -11.23 -1.35 4.51
C LEU A 306 -12.75 -1.44 4.64
N GLN A 307 -13.45 -0.30 4.60
CA GLN A 307 -14.91 -0.24 4.65
C GLN A 307 -15.55 -0.81 3.38
N ALA A 308 -15.06 -0.43 2.19
CA ALA A 308 -15.55 -0.95 0.92
C ALA A 308 -15.40 -2.47 0.82
N ASP A 309 -14.25 -2.98 1.25
CA ASP A 309 -13.98 -4.41 1.32
C ASP A 309 -14.89 -5.11 2.35
N PHE A 310 -15.18 -4.45 3.48
CA PHE A 310 -16.14 -4.93 4.48
C PHE A 310 -17.57 -4.99 3.94
N GLU A 311 -18.03 -3.96 3.25
CA GLU A 311 -19.38 -3.91 2.68
C GLU A 311 -19.60 -4.97 1.61
N GLY A 312 -18.59 -5.21 0.75
CA GLY A 312 -18.59 -6.24 -0.27
C GLY A 312 -18.38 -7.66 0.22
N ALA A 313 -17.90 -7.82 1.46
CA ALA A 313 -17.59 -9.14 2.01
C ALA A 313 -18.87 -9.92 2.38
N PRO A 314 -18.84 -11.26 2.32
CA PRO A 314 -19.92 -12.08 2.85
C PRO A 314 -20.06 -11.85 4.37
N ALA A 315 -21.29 -11.90 4.89
CA ALA A 315 -21.58 -11.72 6.33
C ALA A 315 -21.08 -12.91 7.18
N ARG A 316 -19.85 -13.36 6.95
CA ARG A 316 -19.23 -14.51 7.60
C ARG A 316 -18.09 -14.10 8.49
N VAL A 317 -17.78 -14.96 9.45
CA VAL A 317 -16.66 -14.81 10.36
C VAL A 317 -15.42 -15.44 9.73
N THR A 318 -14.32 -14.70 9.68
CA THR A 318 -13.00 -15.25 9.40
C THR A 318 -12.33 -15.59 10.72
N VAL A 319 -11.97 -16.86 10.92
CA VAL A 319 -11.34 -17.36 12.14
C VAL A 319 -9.83 -17.35 11.99
N ILE A 320 -9.14 -16.67 12.89
CA ILE A 320 -7.67 -16.57 12.91
C ILE A 320 -7.16 -17.41 14.08
N VAL A 321 -6.42 -18.47 13.77
CA VAL A 321 -5.97 -19.47 14.75
C VAL A 321 -4.44 -19.52 14.77
N PRO A 322 -3.77 -19.09 15.84
CA PRO A 322 -2.37 -19.37 16.03
C PRO A 322 -2.15 -20.85 16.29
N THR A 323 -1.28 -21.48 15.53
CA THR A 323 -0.90 -22.88 15.69
C THR A 323 0.54 -22.98 16.18
N GLY A 324 0.91 -24.15 16.73
CA GLY A 324 2.30 -24.53 16.92
C GLY A 324 3.03 -24.74 15.58
N ARG A 325 4.05 -25.58 15.56
CA ARG A 325 4.81 -25.90 14.34
C ARG A 325 3.89 -26.43 13.23
N LEU A 326 4.00 -25.84 12.03
CA LEU A 326 3.29 -26.29 10.83
C LEU A 326 3.93 -27.56 10.20
N ASP A 327 5.16 -27.89 10.59
CA ASP A 327 5.89 -29.09 10.19
C ASP A 327 5.46 -30.35 10.97
N GLU A 328 4.74 -30.18 12.10
CA GLU A 328 4.08 -31.29 12.78
C GLU A 328 2.69 -31.56 12.17
N PRO A 329 2.30 -32.82 11.92
CA PRO A 329 0.95 -33.12 11.50
C PRO A 329 -0.04 -32.52 12.49
N LEU A 330 -0.99 -31.72 11.99
CA LEU A 330 -2.10 -31.26 12.82
C LEU A 330 -2.73 -32.45 13.53
N ALA A 331 -2.86 -32.38 14.85
CA ALA A 331 -3.52 -33.43 15.60
C ALA A 331 -4.89 -33.71 14.96
N THR A 332 -5.22 -35.00 14.74
CA THR A 332 -6.43 -35.45 14.05
C THR A 332 -7.70 -34.70 14.49
N PRO A 333 -7.95 -34.47 15.80
CA PRO A 333 -9.13 -33.72 16.23
C PRO A 333 -9.18 -32.27 15.74
N LEU A 334 -8.04 -31.58 15.64
CA LEU A 334 -7.98 -30.20 15.13
C LEU A 334 -8.19 -30.18 13.63
N ARG A 335 -7.56 -31.11 12.90
CA ARG A 335 -7.73 -31.23 11.43
C ARG A 335 -9.19 -31.49 11.06
N ASP A 336 -9.85 -32.43 11.75
CA ASP A 336 -11.24 -32.78 11.49
C ASP A 336 -12.19 -31.62 11.75
N ARG A 337 -11.94 -30.83 12.81
CA ARG A 337 -12.69 -29.59 13.10
C ARG A 337 -12.49 -28.52 12.03
N LEU A 338 -11.26 -28.29 11.59
CA LEU A 338 -10.97 -27.32 10.53
C LEU A 338 -11.65 -27.73 9.19
N LEU A 339 -11.64 -29.03 8.85
CA LEU A 339 -12.33 -29.54 7.69
C LEU A 339 -13.87 -29.43 7.81
N ALA A 340 -14.42 -29.55 9.02
CA ALA A 340 -15.83 -29.31 9.27
C ALA A 340 -16.19 -27.82 9.10
N LEU A 341 -15.38 -26.91 9.62
CA LEU A 341 -15.54 -25.47 9.46
C LEU A 341 -15.45 -25.06 7.98
N GLU A 342 -14.49 -25.60 7.23
CA GLU A 342 -14.36 -25.35 5.79
C GLU A 342 -15.62 -25.80 5.02
N ARG A 343 -16.15 -26.97 5.34
CA ARG A 343 -17.42 -27.47 4.77
C ARG A 343 -18.62 -26.60 5.17
N GLY A 344 -18.60 -26.01 6.36
CA GLY A 344 -19.57 -25.01 6.81
C GLY A 344 -19.41 -23.64 6.13
N GLY A 345 -18.35 -23.48 5.30
CA GLY A 345 -18.07 -22.26 4.55
C GLY A 345 -17.36 -21.17 5.35
N TYR A 346 -16.76 -21.50 6.47
CA TYR A 346 -15.91 -20.57 7.21
C TYR A 346 -14.54 -20.44 6.55
N GLU A 347 -14.03 -19.21 6.52
CA GLU A 347 -12.65 -18.94 6.17
C GLU A 347 -11.83 -18.98 7.45
N PHE A 348 -10.64 -19.58 7.41
CA PHE A 348 -9.73 -19.55 8.51
C PHE A 348 -8.27 -19.41 8.06
N PHE A 349 -7.46 -18.78 8.89
CA PHE A 349 -6.02 -18.67 8.73
C PHE A 349 -5.33 -19.38 9.88
N LEU A 350 -4.44 -20.32 9.51
CA LEU A 350 -3.52 -20.96 10.44
C LEU A 350 -2.15 -20.33 10.24
N PHE A 351 -1.45 -20.03 11.31
CA PHE A 351 -0.08 -19.54 11.21
C PHE A 351 0.80 -20.13 12.31
N GLN A 352 2.06 -20.32 11.97
CA GLN A 352 3.07 -20.84 12.87
C GLN A 352 3.48 -19.75 13.86
N ALA A 353 3.42 -20.07 15.14
CA ALA A 353 3.82 -19.19 16.22
C ALA A 353 5.06 -19.75 16.91
N GLY A 354 6.27 -19.36 16.50
CA GLY A 354 7.53 -19.65 17.15
C GLY A 354 7.93 -21.14 17.22
N ARG A 355 9.14 -21.41 17.71
CA ARG A 355 9.67 -22.79 17.85
C ARG A 355 9.01 -23.62 18.96
N ASP A 356 8.41 -22.99 19.96
CA ASP A 356 7.98 -23.65 21.20
C ASP A 356 6.46 -23.81 21.36
N GLY A 357 5.68 -23.60 20.29
CA GLY A 357 4.22 -23.66 20.31
C GLY A 357 3.64 -22.69 21.35
N ILE A 358 2.91 -21.68 20.92
CA ILE A 358 2.27 -20.77 21.87
C ILE A 358 1.12 -21.51 22.55
N ALA A 359 1.30 -21.92 23.79
CA ALA A 359 0.17 -22.01 24.70
C ALA A 359 -0.35 -20.58 24.84
N LEU A 360 -1.51 -20.24 24.28
CA LEU A 360 -2.20 -18.98 24.57
C LEU A 360 -2.75 -19.09 25.99
N ASP A 361 -1.84 -19.11 26.96
CA ASP A 361 -2.17 -18.80 28.36
C ASP A 361 -2.56 -17.32 28.38
N PRO A 362 -3.65 -16.93 29.04
CA PRO A 362 -4.04 -15.53 29.20
C PRO A 362 -2.93 -14.63 29.76
N THR A 363 -1.88 -15.22 30.36
CA THR A 363 -0.72 -14.51 30.92
C THR A 363 0.48 -14.39 29.97
N THR A 364 0.47 -15.06 28.80
CA THR A 364 1.62 -15.05 27.86
C THR A 364 1.51 -13.92 26.86
N SER A 365 2.51 -13.07 26.80
CA SER A 365 2.61 -12.04 25.75
C SER A 365 2.88 -12.69 24.39
N LEU A 366 2.14 -12.27 23.35
CA LEU A 366 2.40 -12.70 21.98
C LEU A 366 3.69 -12.05 21.46
N GLY A 367 4.59 -12.86 20.94
CA GLY A 367 5.79 -12.35 20.28
C GLY A 367 5.45 -11.50 19.05
N PRO A 368 6.37 -10.60 18.64
CA PRO A 368 6.15 -9.69 17.49
C PRO A 368 5.83 -10.43 16.19
N GLU A 369 6.37 -11.62 15.97
CA GLU A 369 6.11 -12.45 14.79
C GLU A 369 4.65 -12.92 14.71
N VAL A 370 4.06 -13.30 15.85
CA VAL A 370 2.66 -13.72 15.93
C VAL A 370 1.72 -12.54 15.68
N LEU A 371 2.04 -11.38 16.25
CA LEU A 371 1.27 -10.16 16.01
C LEU A 371 1.29 -9.76 14.53
N GLN A 372 2.44 -9.89 13.87
CA GLN A 372 2.58 -9.64 12.45
C GLN A 372 1.75 -10.61 11.61
N ALA A 373 1.79 -11.90 11.95
CA ALA A 373 0.99 -12.92 11.26
C ALA A 373 -0.52 -12.70 11.43
N CYS A 374 -0.99 -12.32 12.63
CA CYS A 374 -2.39 -11.95 12.87
C CYS A 374 -2.82 -10.72 12.05
N ARG A 375 -1.96 -9.71 11.94
CA ARG A 375 -2.22 -8.53 11.11
C ARG A 375 -2.31 -8.88 9.64
N ALA A 376 -1.38 -9.69 9.14
CA ALA A 376 -1.38 -10.18 7.75
C ALA A 376 -2.65 -10.99 7.46
N ALA A 377 -3.08 -11.86 8.36
CA ALA A 377 -4.32 -12.62 8.24
C ALA A 377 -5.54 -11.70 8.22
N ALA A 378 -5.61 -10.70 9.09
CA ALA A 378 -6.71 -9.74 9.13
C ALA A 378 -6.86 -8.93 7.82
N VAL A 379 -5.75 -8.56 7.19
CA VAL A 379 -5.76 -7.86 5.89
C VAL A 379 -6.29 -8.78 4.78
N ARG A 380 -5.97 -10.06 4.80
CA ARG A 380 -6.39 -11.05 3.79
C ARG A 380 -7.80 -11.60 4.02
N ALA A 381 -8.37 -11.39 5.19
CA ALA A 381 -9.66 -11.94 5.57
C ALA A 381 -10.76 -11.47 4.62
N ARG A 382 -11.61 -12.40 4.16
CA ARG A 382 -12.78 -12.14 3.32
C ARG A 382 -14.06 -11.96 4.11
N GLY A 383 -14.10 -12.45 5.35
CA GLY A 383 -15.24 -12.29 6.23
C GLY A 383 -15.39 -10.85 6.74
N LYS A 384 -16.63 -10.43 7.00
CA LYS A 384 -16.91 -9.13 7.64
C LYS A 384 -16.35 -9.02 9.04
N TYR A 385 -16.28 -10.15 9.75
CA TYR A 385 -15.87 -10.21 11.14
C TYR A 385 -14.61 -11.05 11.30
N LEU A 386 -13.75 -10.65 12.22
CA LEU A 386 -12.56 -11.38 12.62
C LEU A 386 -12.82 -12.02 14.00
N CYS A 387 -12.61 -13.32 14.08
CA CYS A 387 -12.62 -14.04 15.34
C CYS A 387 -11.23 -14.61 15.61
N PHE A 388 -10.59 -14.16 16.68
CA PHE A 388 -9.33 -14.71 17.12
C PHE A 388 -9.62 -15.81 18.15
N ALA A 389 -9.35 -17.06 17.77
CA ALA A 389 -9.69 -18.21 18.58
C ALA A 389 -8.47 -19.07 18.90
N HIS A 390 -8.40 -19.58 20.12
CA HIS A 390 -7.48 -20.65 20.45
C HIS A 390 -8.00 -21.98 19.86
N ARG A 391 -7.10 -22.87 19.43
CA ARG A 391 -7.48 -24.16 18.84
C ARG A 391 -8.39 -25.02 19.71
N ALA A 392 -8.30 -24.85 21.04
CA ALA A 392 -9.19 -25.55 22.01
C ALA A 392 -10.61 -24.98 22.04
N ASP A 393 -10.80 -23.75 21.55
CA ASP A 393 -12.07 -23.02 21.59
C ASP A 393 -12.83 -23.10 20.24
N LEU A 394 -12.28 -23.82 19.26
CA LEU A 394 -12.92 -24.07 17.97
C LEU A 394 -14.04 -25.10 18.13
N ASP A 395 -15.26 -24.61 18.26
CA ASP A 395 -16.49 -25.38 18.40
C ASP A 395 -17.51 -24.85 17.37
N ASP A 396 -18.02 -25.75 16.51
CA ASP A 396 -18.99 -25.43 15.45
C ASP A 396 -20.23 -24.73 16.01
N GLY A 397 -20.72 -25.16 17.15
CA GLY A 397 -21.88 -24.56 17.81
C GLY A 397 -21.63 -23.12 18.26
N ARG A 398 -20.41 -22.79 18.64
CA ARG A 398 -20.03 -21.43 19.08
C ARG A 398 -19.90 -20.48 17.91
N LEU A 399 -19.20 -20.89 16.86
CA LEU A 399 -19.11 -20.07 15.65
C LEU A 399 -20.49 -19.84 15.01
N ALA A 400 -21.35 -20.85 15.00
CA ALA A 400 -22.73 -20.70 14.53
C ALA A 400 -23.53 -19.71 15.38
N ARG A 401 -23.35 -19.68 16.70
CA ARG A 401 -24.01 -18.69 17.57
C ARG A 401 -23.50 -17.28 17.35
N LEU A 402 -22.18 -17.10 17.15
CA LEU A 402 -21.60 -15.82 16.82
C LEU A 402 -22.15 -15.32 15.47
N GLU A 403 -22.22 -16.19 14.44
CA GLU A 403 -22.80 -15.84 13.14
C GLU A 403 -24.29 -15.49 13.22
N ALA A 404 -25.06 -16.28 13.97
CA ALA A 404 -26.50 -16.00 14.15
C ALA A 404 -26.74 -14.64 14.84
N ALA A 405 -25.91 -14.30 15.80
CA ALA A 405 -25.98 -13.00 16.47
C ALA A 405 -25.60 -11.84 15.55
N ILE A 406 -24.60 -12.05 14.69
CA ILE A 406 -24.19 -11.07 13.66
C ILE A 406 -25.28 -10.90 12.59
N ALA A 407 -25.88 -12.00 12.13
CA ALA A 407 -26.92 -11.98 11.10
C ALA A 407 -28.22 -11.33 11.59
N GLY A 408 -28.51 -11.44 12.90
CA GLY A 408 -29.70 -10.81 13.50
C GLY A 408 -29.62 -9.29 13.65
N GLU A 409 -28.42 -8.73 13.73
CA GLU A 409 -28.16 -7.30 13.82
C GLU A 409 -26.88 -6.94 13.09
N PRO A 410 -26.93 -6.69 11.76
CA PRO A 410 -25.73 -6.40 10.94
C PRO A 410 -24.97 -5.14 11.39
N GLU A 411 -25.58 -4.27 12.18
CA GLU A 411 -24.96 -3.05 12.74
C GLU A 411 -24.35 -3.28 14.14
N ALA A 412 -24.41 -4.50 14.68
CA ALA A 412 -23.75 -4.82 15.93
C ALA A 412 -22.24 -4.64 15.80
N GLY A 413 -21.70 -3.66 16.50
CA GLY A 413 -20.27 -3.29 16.35
C GLY A 413 -19.31 -4.38 16.81
N MET A 414 -19.71 -5.23 17.76
CA MET A 414 -18.87 -6.28 18.34
C MET A 414 -19.71 -7.31 19.05
N VAL A 415 -19.44 -8.58 18.86
CA VAL A 415 -20.13 -9.69 19.54
C VAL A 415 -19.12 -10.47 20.39
N SER A 416 -19.46 -10.72 21.66
CA SER A 416 -18.63 -11.54 22.54
C SER A 416 -19.44 -12.68 23.18
N GLU A 417 -18.81 -13.82 23.37
CA GLU A 417 -19.34 -14.94 24.11
C GLU A 417 -18.39 -15.27 25.28
N ARG A 418 -18.93 -15.28 26.52
CA ARG A 418 -18.14 -15.59 27.71
C ARG A 418 -17.85 -17.07 27.79
N LEU A 419 -16.60 -17.43 27.94
CA LEU A 419 -16.11 -18.79 28.00
C LEU A 419 -16.00 -19.25 29.46
N ALA A 420 -16.12 -20.57 29.70
CA ALA A 420 -16.06 -21.19 31.04
C ALA A 420 -14.75 -20.93 31.81
N ALA A 421 -13.69 -20.52 31.13
CA ALA A 421 -12.39 -20.17 31.75
C ALA A 421 -12.21 -18.67 31.98
N GLY A 422 -13.28 -17.86 31.93
CA GLY A 422 -13.18 -16.38 32.04
C GLY A 422 -12.59 -15.70 30.82
N ARG A 423 -12.47 -16.38 29.68
CA ARG A 423 -12.03 -15.87 28.41
C ARG A 423 -13.25 -15.54 27.53
N ASP A 424 -13.17 -14.53 26.72
CA ASP A 424 -14.24 -14.16 25.78
C ASP A 424 -13.82 -14.54 24.35
N ALA A 425 -14.66 -15.27 23.61
CA ALA A 425 -14.56 -15.31 22.17
C ALA A 425 -15.11 -13.98 21.63
N LEU A 426 -14.36 -13.31 20.77
CA LEU A 426 -14.69 -11.97 20.32
C LEU A 426 -14.73 -11.95 18.80
N ALA A 427 -15.89 -11.66 18.22
CA ALA A 427 -16.06 -11.34 16.82
C ALA A 427 -16.08 -9.82 16.64
N ILE A 428 -15.14 -9.31 15.84
CA ILE A 428 -14.90 -7.88 15.65
C ILE A 428 -15.10 -7.54 14.19
N PRO A 429 -15.89 -6.50 13.85
CA PRO A 429 -15.92 -5.98 12.49
C PRO A 429 -14.50 -5.66 11.99
N ARG A 430 -14.15 -6.15 10.81
CA ARG A 430 -12.79 -6.01 10.28
C ARG A 430 -12.28 -4.56 10.23
N PRO A 431 -13.05 -3.55 9.77
CA PRO A 431 -12.61 -2.16 9.83
C PRO A 431 -12.32 -1.67 11.24
N LEU A 432 -13.15 -2.06 12.22
CA LEU A 432 -12.97 -1.68 13.62
C LEU A 432 -11.66 -2.24 14.20
N PHE A 433 -11.26 -3.44 13.81
CA PHE A 433 -9.98 -4.01 14.21
C PHE A 433 -8.79 -3.13 13.78
N PHE A 434 -8.83 -2.59 12.54
CA PHE A 434 -7.79 -1.68 12.06
C PHE A 434 -7.86 -0.32 12.74
N GLU A 435 -9.06 0.23 12.91
CA GLU A 435 -9.28 1.53 13.56
C GLU A 435 -8.87 1.59 15.02
N CYS A 436 -8.86 0.47 15.75
CA CYS A 436 -8.34 0.41 17.10
C CYS A 436 -6.84 0.13 17.16
N GLY A 437 -6.16 0.06 16.00
CA GLY A 437 -4.73 -0.22 15.89
C GLY A 437 -4.37 -1.69 15.89
N GLY A 438 -5.36 -2.59 15.81
CA GLY A 438 -5.15 -4.03 15.89
C GLY A 438 -4.41 -4.38 17.19
N PHE A 439 -3.30 -5.10 17.06
CA PHE A 439 -2.43 -5.45 18.19
C PHE A 439 -1.22 -4.51 18.34
N ALA A 440 -1.19 -3.35 17.70
CA ALA A 440 0.01 -2.48 17.68
C ALA A 440 0.43 -1.97 19.06
N GLN A 441 -0.50 -1.86 20.00
CA GLN A 441 -0.23 -1.38 21.38
C GLN A 441 -0.11 -2.49 22.41
N ALA A 442 -0.13 -3.76 21.99
CA ALA A 442 0.03 -4.91 22.88
C ALA A 442 1.51 -5.27 23.13
N SER A 443 2.46 -4.43 22.74
CA SER A 443 3.88 -4.62 23.02
C SER A 443 4.17 -4.31 24.49
N GLY A 444 4.27 -5.33 25.30
CA GLY A 444 4.57 -5.27 26.71
C GLY A 444 3.39 -5.70 27.59
N ASP A 445 3.46 -6.88 28.12
CA ASP A 445 2.60 -7.45 29.18
C ASP A 445 1.10 -7.50 28.95
N ALA A 446 0.61 -8.60 28.47
CA ALA A 446 -0.62 -9.27 28.82
C ALA A 446 -1.44 -9.91 27.70
N ALA A 447 -2.21 -10.84 28.09
CA ALA A 447 -3.19 -11.69 27.44
C ALA A 447 -3.82 -11.16 26.14
N PHE A 448 -3.59 -11.90 25.07
CA PHE A 448 -4.26 -11.80 23.79
C PHE A 448 -5.79 -11.83 23.96
N GLY A 449 -6.51 -10.99 23.27
CA GLY A 449 -7.98 -10.91 23.32
C GLY A 449 -8.53 -9.96 24.39
N TRP A 450 -8.09 -10.05 25.63
CA TRP A 450 -8.58 -9.22 26.73
C TRP A 450 -8.26 -7.73 26.53
N ARG A 451 -7.05 -7.40 26.11
CA ARG A 451 -6.68 -6.00 25.90
C ARG A 451 -7.29 -5.39 24.65
N LEU A 452 -7.55 -6.18 23.61
CA LEU A 452 -8.30 -5.69 22.47
C LEU A 452 -9.73 -5.33 22.87
N GLY A 453 -10.39 -6.18 23.63
CA GLY A 453 -11.71 -5.91 24.22
C GLY A 453 -11.69 -4.70 25.15
N ASP A 454 -10.69 -4.56 26.02
CA ASP A 454 -10.52 -3.40 26.91
C ASP A 454 -10.21 -2.13 26.11
N ARG A 455 -9.38 -2.22 25.08
CA ARG A 455 -9.10 -1.10 24.19
C ARG A 455 -10.37 -0.65 23.46
N LEU A 456 -11.16 -1.56 22.94
CA LEU A 456 -12.43 -1.26 22.31
C LEU A 456 -13.42 -0.63 23.31
N ARG A 457 -13.49 -1.15 24.54
CA ARG A 457 -14.31 -0.54 25.61
C ARG A 457 -13.83 0.86 25.97
N SER A 458 -12.53 1.09 26.08
CA SER A 458 -11.96 2.42 26.34
C SER A 458 -12.24 3.41 25.21
N LEU A 459 -12.44 2.92 23.98
CA LEU A 459 -12.85 3.69 22.81
C LEU A 459 -14.37 3.88 22.72
N GLY A 460 -15.14 3.42 23.71
CA GLY A 460 -16.59 3.58 23.79
C GLY A 460 -17.39 2.49 23.06
N TYR A 461 -16.74 1.45 22.54
CA TYR A 461 -17.45 0.30 21.98
C TYR A 461 -17.85 -0.68 23.10
N ARG A 462 -19.11 -1.06 23.11
CA ARG A 462 -19.62 -2.09 24.05
C ARG A 462 -19.91 -3.36 23.25
N PRO A 463 -19.28 -4.51 23.62
CA PRO A 463 -19.63 -5.78 23.01
C PRO A 463 -21.07 -6.15 23.36
N ARG A 464 -21.80 -6.69 22.39
CA ARG A 464 -23.03 -7.41 22.69
C ARG A 464 -22.65 -8.76 23.26
N GLU A 465 -22.94 -8.97 24.55
CA GLU A 465 -22.71 -10.26 25.21
C GLU A 465 -23.80 -11.27 24.80
N LEU A 466 -23.39 -12.40 24.27
CA LEU A 466 -24.28 -13.55 24.09
C LEU A 466 -24.51 -14.20 25.47
N ALA A 467 -25.75 -14.48 25.79
CA ALA A 467 -26.08 -15.22 27.03
C ALA A 467 -25.35 -16.57 27.01
N ALA A 468 -24.57 -16.83 28.04
CA ALA A 468 -23.94 -18.14 28.20
C ALA A 468 -25.08 -19.18 28.27
N THR A 469 -25.21 -20.03 27.26
CA THR A 469 -26.05 -21.22 27.38
C THR A 469 -25.37 -22.19 28.28
N VAL A 470 -25.71 -22.13 29.58
CA VAL A 470 -25.43 -23.22 30.50
C VAL A 470 -26.25 -24.41 29.97
N PRO A 471 -25.64 -25.56 29.62
CA PRO A 471 -26.43 -26.73 29.28
C PRO A 471 -27.27 -27.09 30.52
N PRO A 472 -28.57 -27.43 30.34
CA PRO A 472 -29.41 -27.81 31.45
C PRO A 472 -28.79 -28.99 32.16
N GLY A 473 -28.62 -28.86 33.49
CA GLY A 473 -27.90 -29.67 34.39
C GLY A 473 -27.84 -31.18 34.09
N GLY A 474 -26.64 -31.66 33.83
CA GLY A 474 -26.30 -33.04 34.15
C GLY A 474 -26.09 -33.17 35.66
N SER A 475 -27.07 -33.70 36.33
CA SER A 475 -26.98 -34.18 37.71
C SER A 475 -25.80 -35.16 37.82
N LEU A 476 -24.73 -34.76 38.51
CA LEU A 476 -23.77 -35.69 39.05
C LEU A 476 -24.37 -36.17 40.38
N ALA A 477 -25.14 -37.25 40.28
CA ALA A 477 -25.43 -38.12 41.42
C ALA A 477 -24.72 -39.46 41.14
N GLY A 478 -23.79 -39.84 41.99
CA GLY A 478 -23.12 -41.14 41.99
C GLY A 478 -21.63 -41.02 42.29
#